data_63c95a07b97caad51a81ba7ca5f84789
#
_entry.id   63c95a07b97caad51a81ba7ca5f84789
#
_cell.length_a   1.000
_cell.length_b   1.000
_cell.length_c   1.000
_cell.angle_alpha   90.00
_cell.angle_beta   90.00
_cell.angle_gamma   90.00
#
_symmetry.space_group_name_H-M   'P 1'
#
loop_
_entity.id
_entity.type
_entity.pdbx_description
1 polymer ?
#
loop_
_entity_poly.entity_id
_entity_poly.type
_entity_poly.pdbx_seq_one_letter_code
_entity_poly.pdbx_strand_id
1 'polypeptide(L)'
;MTDKTIPFSLLDLAPIPKGSSAREAFSHSLDLARLAEKRGYHRYWLAEHHNMTGIASAATSVLIGYLAANTTTLHLGSGGVMLPNHSPLVIAEQFGTLNTLYPGRIDLGLGRAPGSDQRTMMALRRHMSGDIDNFPRDVAELVDWFDARDPNPHVRPVPGYGEKIPVWLLGSSLYSAQLAAQLGLPFAFASHFAPDMLFQALHLYRSNFKPSARLEKPYAMVCINIIAADSNRDAEFLFTSMQQAFVKLRRGETGQLPPPIQNMDQFWSPSEQYGVQQALSMSLVGDKAKVRHGLQSILRETDADEIMVNGQIFDHQARLHSFELAMDVKEELLG
;
A
#
# COMPACT_ATOMS: atom_id res chain seq x y z
N MET A 1 -4.82 -27.22 10.46
CA MET A 1 -4.56 -25.82 10.09
C MET A 1 -3.24 -25.47 10.75
N THR A 2 -2.24 -25.05 9.99
CA THR A 2 -0.93 -24.67 10.53
C THR A 2 -1.10 -23.41 11.38
N ASP A 3 -0.52 -23.40 12.58
CA ASP A 3 -0.44 -22.26 13.52
C ASP A 3 0.37 -21.08 12.93
N LYS A 4 0.05 -20.65 11.71
CA LYS A 4 0.75 -19.56 11.04
C LYS A 4 0.12 -18.23 11.48
N THR A 5 0.77 -17.56 12.39
CA THR A 5 0.41 -16.18 12.75
C THR A 5 0.63 -15.27 11.54
N ILE A 6 -0.46 -14.84 10.88
CA ILE A 6 -0.37 -13.98 9.70
C ILE A 6 -0.16 -12.54 10.14
N PRO A 7 0.93 -11.87 9.70
CA PRO A 7 1.15 -10.45 10.01
C PRO A 7 0.08 -9.57 9.36
N PHE A 8 -0.33 -8.53 10.09
CA PHE A 8 -1.13 -7.43 9.55
C PHE A 8 -0.28 -6.20 9.41
N SER A 9 -0.39 -5.58 8.26
CA SER A 9 0.30 -4.35 7.90
C SER A 9 -0.72 -3.29 7.47
N LEU A 10 -0.31 -2.05 7.40
CA LEU A 10 -1.19 -0.91 7.14
C LEU A 10 -0.70 -0.12 5.91
N LEU A 11 -1.63 0.22 5.02
CA LEU A 11 -1.40 1.14 3.91
C LEU A 11 -2.11 2.47 4.17
N ASP A 12 -1.35 3.54 4.16
CA ASP A 12 -1.87 4.90 4.30
C ASP A 12 -1.63 5.72 3.03
N LEU A 13 -2.67 6.40 2.59
CA LEU A 13 -2.62 7.36 1.50
C LEU A 13 -2.50 8.80 2.02
N ALA A 14 -2.43 9.01 3.34
CA ALA A 14 -2.54 10.31 3.98
C ALA A 14 -3.73 11.13 3.43
N PRO A 15 -4.97 10.62 3.53
CA PRO A 15 -6.14 11.28 2.96
C PRO A 15 -6.36 12.65 3.60
N ILE A 16 -6.73 13.64 2.77
CA ILE A 16 -7.12 14.98 3.20
C ILE A 16 -8.65 15.03 3.22
N PRO A 17 -9.31 14.96 4.39
CA PRO A 17 -10.75 15.12 4.50
C PRO A 17 -11.21 16.49 4.03
N LYS A 18 -12.43 16.59 3.50
CA LYS A 18 -13.02 17.87 3.09
C LYS A 18 -13.03 18.85 4.26
N GLY A 19 -12.46 20.03 4.03
CA GLY A 19 -12.31 21.08 5.05
C GLY A 19 -11.04 20.97 5.90
N SER A 20 -10.23 19.94 5.69
CA SER A 20 -8.93 19.73 6.35
C SER A 20 -7.77 20.17 5.45
N SER A 21 -6.55 20.04 5.95
CA SER A 21 -5.30 20.43 5.30
C SER A 21 -4.32 19.26 5.20
N ALA A 22 -3.30 19.38 4.34
CA ALA A 22 -2.20 18.43 4.29
C ALA A 22 -1.44 18.33 5.63
N ARG A 23 -1.31 19.42 6.38
CA ARG A 23 -0.70 19.42 7.73
C ARG A 23 -1.47 18.48 8.67
N GLU A 24 -2.80 18.58 8.68
CA GLU A 24 -3.65 17.71 9.51
C GLU A 24 -3.59 16.27 9.03
N ALA A 25 -3.57 16.02 7.71
CA ALA A 25 -3.40 14.67 7.15
C ALA A 25 -2.07 14.03 7.62
N PHE A 26 -0.97 14.78 7.66
CA PHE A 26 0.31 14.29 8.19
C PHE A 26 0.27 14.01 9.70
N SER A 27 -0.44 14.85 10.47
CA SER A 27 -0.68 14.59 11.90
C SER A 27 -1.49 13.31 12.10
N HIS A 28 -2.54 13.12 11.32
CA HIS A 28 -3.37 11.90 11.33
C HIS A 28 -2.57 10.65 10.92
N SER A 29 -1.67 10.77 9.95
CA SER A 29 -0.76 9.66 9.58
C SER A 29 0.19 9.31 10.73
N LEU A 30 0.69 10.30 11.48
CA LEU A 30 1.52 10.06 12.64
C LEU A 30 0.74 9.38 13.78
N ASP A 31 -0.47 9.84 14.08
CA ASP A 31 -1.33 9.22 15.09
C ASP A 31 -1.62 7.77 14.74
N LEU A 32 -1.93 7.51 13.45
CA LEU A 32 -2.19 6.16 12.97
C LEU A 32 -0.93 5.28 13.01
N ALA A 33 0.25 5.81 12.71
CA ALA A 33 1.51 5.06 12.79
C ALA A 33 1.84 4.67 14.24
N ARG A 34 1.61 5.58 15.19
CA ARG A 34 1.76 5.28 16.63
C ARG A 34 0.74 4.25 17.12
N LEU A 35 -0.50 4.34 16.65
CA LEU A 35 -1.50 3.31 16.90
C LEU A 35 -1.08 1.95 16.34
N ALA A 36 -0.61 1.93 15.08
CA ALA A 36 -0.14 0.72 14.42
C ALA A 36 1.00 0.06 15.20
N GLU A 37 1.99 0.84 15.65
CA GLU A 37 3.07 0.36 16.51
C GLU A 37 2.54 -0.23 17.82
N LYS A 38 1.68 0.51 18.54
CA LYS A 38 1.09 0.10 19.81
C LYS A 38 0.26 -1.19 19.70
N ARG A 39 -0.47 -1.35 18.57
CA ARG A 39 -1.34 -2.52 18.35
C ARG A 39 -0.62 -3.70 17.69
N GLY A 40 0.69 -3.57 17.37
CA GLY A 40 1.48 -4.65 16.83
C GLY A 40 1.22 -4.94 15.33
N TYR A 41 0.87 -3.92 14.56
CA TYR A 41 0.98 -4.00 13.11
C TYR A 41 2.45 -4.21 12.72
N HIS A 42 2.67 -5.03 11.71
CA HIS A 42 4.04 -5.37 11.30
C HIS A 42 4.69 -4.25 10.50
N ARG A 43 3.95 -3.67 9.55
CA ARG A 43 4.42 -2.59 8.67
C ARG A 43 3.42 -1.46 8.55
N TYR A 44 3.92 -0.28 8.25
CA TYR A 44 3.14 0.88 7.84
C TYR A 44 3.72 1.43 6.54
N TRP A 45 2.99 1.31 5.45
CA TRP A 45 3.43 1.79 4.15
C TRP A 45 2.65 3.03 3.72
N LEU A 46 3.37 3.95 3.08
CA LEU A 46 2.79 5.15 2.47
C LEU A 46 2.71 4.97 0.96
N ALA A 47 1.55 5.26 0.37
CA ALA A 47 1.39 5.29 -1.07
C ALA A 47 2.08 6.54 -1.68
N GLU A 48 2.30 6.53 -3.00
CA GLU A 48 2.74 7.70 -3.77
C GLU A 48 1.66 8.10 -4.76
N HIS A 49 1.13 9.32 -4.63
CA HIS A 49 0.20 9.89 -5.59
C HIS A 49 0.54 11.35 -5.84
N HIS A 50 0.47 11.77 -7.11
CA HIS A 50 0.77 13.12 -7.54
C HIS A 50 -0.46 13.79 -8.12
N ASN A 51 -0.54 15.13 -7.99
CA ASN A 51 -1.63 15.96 -8.51
C ASN A 51 -3.03 15.56 -8.00
N MET A 52 -3.12 15.00 -6.78
CA MET A 52 -4.38 14.62 -6.14
C MET A 52 -4.60 15.49 -4.89
N THR A 53 -5.57 16.40 -4.96
CA THR A 53 -5.85 17.35 -3.86
C THR A 53 -6.41 16.70 -2.59
N GLY A 54 -6.82 15.45 -2.67
CA GLY A 54 -7.34 14.65 -1.55
C GLY A 54 -6.32 13.68 -0.92
N ILE A 55 -5.09 13.67 -1.42
CA ILE A 55 -4.03 12.74 -0.94
C ILE A 55 -2.75 13.54 -0.70
N ALA A 56 -2.19 13.45 0.51
CA ALA A 56 -1.00 14.22 0.89
C ALA A 56 0.32 13.45 0.68
N SER A 57 0.28 12.14 0.40
CA SER A 57 1.47 11.29 0.29
C SER A 57 2.10 11.34 -1.11
N ALA A 58 2.62 12.49 -1.52
CA ALA A 58 3.37 12.65 -2.77
C ALA A 58 4.89 12.46 -2.57
N ALA A 59 5.46 13.05 -1.50
CA ALA A 59 6.87 12.92 -1.15
C ALA A 59 7.07 11.76 -0.16
N THR A 60 6.90 10.54 -0.64
CA THR A 60 6.80 9.33 0.19
C THR A 60 8.02 9.12 1.08
N SER A 61 9.25 9.25 0.56
CA SER A 61 10.48 9.09 1.35
C SER A 61 10.60 10.13 2.48
N VAL A 62 10.15 11.37 2.26
CA VAL A 62 10.15 12.42 3.29
C VAL A 62 9.20 12.07 4.43
N LEU A 63 7.98 11.60 4.09
CA LEU A 63 7.00 11.20 5.09
C LEU A 63 7.42 9.93 5.85
N ILE A 64 8.05 8.96 5.18
CA ILE A 64 8.62 7.79 5.85
C ILE A 64 9.63 8.24 6.92
N GLY A 65 10.54 9.16 6.59
CA GLY A 65 11.51 9.72 7.55
C GLY A 65 10.84 10.42 8.73
N TYR A 66 9.78 11.19 8.49
CA TYR A 66 9.01 11.84 9.54
C TYR A 66 8.33 10.84 10.49
N LEU A 67 7.71 9.80 9.97
CA LEU A 67 7.07 8.76 10.77
C LEU A 67 8.12 7.91 11.52
N ALA A 68 9.23 7.58 10.86
CA ALA A 68 10.31 6.78 11.45
C ALA A 68 10.98 7.48 12.65
N ALA A 69 11.11 8.81 12.59
CA ALA A 69 11.62 9.62 13.70
C ALA A 69 10.66 9.64 14.92
N ASN A 70 9.40 9.28 14.73
CA ASN A 70 8.35 9.35 15.75
C ASN A 70 7.79 7.98 16.17
N THR A 71 8.41 6.90 15.71
CA THR A 71 8.12 5.49 16.05
C THR A 71 9.44 4.77 16.34
N THR A 72 9.40 3.59 16.97
CA THR A 72 10.61 2.89 17.45
C THR A 72 10.82 1.51 16.84
N THR A 73 9.77 0.74 16.63
CA THR A 73 9.82 -0.67 16.22
C THR A 73 9.09 -0.96 14.91
N LEU A 74 8.13 -0.09 14.55
CA LEU A 74 7.30 -0.26 13.36
C LEU A 74 8.16 -0.24 12.08
N HIS A 75 7.99 -1.23 11.22
CA HIS A 75 8.56 -1.19 9.88
C HIS A 75 7.83 -0.15 9.03
N LEU A 76 8.58 0.68 8.35
CA LEU A 76 8.04 1.77 7.52
C LEU A 76 8.50 1.62 6.08
N GLY A 77 7.64 1.94 5.14
CA GLY A 77 8.00 1.76 3.74
C GLY A 77 7.07 2.47 2.76
N SER A 78 7.36 2.26 1.49
CA SER A 78 6.51 2.72 0.39
C SER A 78 5.57 1.62 -0.10
N GLY A 79 4.34 1.98 -0.32
CA GLY A 79 3.32 1.08 -0.88
C GLY A 79 2.62 1.63 -2.13
N GLY A 80 3.41 2.04 -3.17
CA GLY A 80 4.85 2.03 -3.42
C GLY A 80 5.37 3.28 -4.08
N VAL A 81 6.69 3.36 -4.17
CA VAL A 81 7.34 4.32 -5.07
C VAL A 81 6.97 3.96 -6.51
N MET A 82 6.46 4.93 -7.25
CA MET A 82 6.16 4.78 -8.69
C MET A 82 7.46 4.95 -9.48
N LEU A 83 8.30 3.90 -9.47
CA LEU A 83 9.69 3.94 -9.94
C LEU A 83 9.88 4.58 -11.32
N PRO A 84 8.96 4.40 -12.31
CA PRO A 84 9.11 5.09 -13.58
C PRO A 84 9.07 6.62 -13.52
N ASN A 85 8.68 7.23 -12.41
CA ASN A 85 8.72 8.68 -12.22
C ASN A 85 10.05 9.18 -11.64
N HIS A 86 10.96 8.28 -11.28
CA HIS A 86 12.18 8.58 -10.52
C HIS A 86 13.42 8.02 -11.20
N SER A 87 14.58 8.61 -10.87
CA SER A 87 15.87 7.99 -11.13
C SER A 87 16.12 6.88 -10.12
N PRO A 88 16.47 5.65 -10.52
CA PRO A 88 16.82 4.57 -9.59
C PRO A 88 17.91 4.98 -8.59
N LEU A 89 18.93 5.73 -9.03
CA LEU A 89 19.99 6.23 -8.15
C LEU A 89 19.44 7.09 -7.01
N VAL A 90 18.54 8.03 -7.33
CA VAL A 90 17.93 8.91 -6.31
C VAL A 90 17.10 8.11 -5.31
N ILE A 91 16.36 7.11 -5.76
CA ILE A 91 15.59 6.22 -4.87
C ILE A 91 16.53 5.39 -3.99
N ALA A 92 17.62 4.85 -4.57
CA ALA A 92 18.61 4.11 -3.79
C ALA A 92 19.24 4.97 -2.68
N GLU A 93 19.58 6.21 -2.97
CA GLU A 93 20.14 7.16 -2.00
C GLU A 93 19.14 7.58 -0.93
N GLN A 94 17.87 7.86 -1.31
CA GLN A 94 16.82 8.21 -0.36
C GLN A 94 16.53 7.07 0.62
N PHE A 95 16.30 5.86 0.11
CA PHE A 95 16.01 4.71 0.95
C PHE A 95 17.25 4.21 1.70
N GLY A 96 18.43 4.33 1.11
CA GLY A 96 19.70 4.12 1.81
C GLY A 96 19.88 5.06 2.98
N THR A 97 19.59 6.36 2.79
CA THR A 97 19.61 7.36 3.87
C THR A 97 18.62 6.98 4.99
N LEU A 98 17.39 6.62 4.61
CA LEU A 98 16.38 6.18 5.58
C LEU A 98 16.84 4.95 6.36
N ASN A 99 17.38 3.92 5.69
CA ASN A 99 17.84 2.71 6.36
C ASN A 99 19.07 2.95 7.25
N THR A 100 19.97 3.85 6.86
CA THR A 100 21.11 4.27 7.70
C THR A 100 20.63 4.98 8.97
N LEU A 101 19.58 5.84 8.87
CA LEU A 101 19.01 6.55 10.01
C LEU A 101 18.17 5.61 10.91
N TYR A 102 17.47 4.64 10.30
CA TYR A 102 16.53 3.73 10.97
C TYR A 102 16.82 2.27 10.59
N PRO A 103 17.94 1.69 11.03
CA PRO A 103 18.41 0.38 10.56
C PRO A 103 17.38 -0.73 10.74
N GLY A 104 17.16 -1.51 9.66
CA GLY A 104 16.32 -2.70 9.69
C GLY A 104 14.81 -2.42 9.76
N ARG A 105 14.39 -1.17 9.63
CA ARG A 105 12.97 -0.75 9.71
C ARG A 105 12.40 -0.24 8.39
N ILE A 106 13.17 -0.22 7.32
CA ILE A 106 12.79 0.43 6.07
C ILE A 106 12.53 -0.61 4.98
N ASP A 107 11.37 -0.52 4.35
CA ASP A 107 10.98 -1.32 3.18
C ASP A 107 10.87 -0.44 1.93
N LEU A 108 11.26 -0.95 0.78
CA LEU A 108 11.05 -0.30 -0.51
C LEU A 108 10.06 -1.10 -1.36
N GLY A 109 8.82 -0.65 -1.39
CA GLY A 109 7.82 -1.16 -2.33
C GLY A 109 7.84 -0.37 -3.63
N LEU A 110 7.87 -1.06 -4.77
CA LEU A 110 7.98 -0.49 -6.11
C LEU A 110 6.76 -0.78 -6.96
N GLY A 111 6.16 0.26 -7.56
CA GLY A 111 5.08 0.18 -8.52
C GLY A 111 5.53 0.59 -9.93
N ARG A 112 4.96 -0.07 -10.97
CA ARG A 112 5.18 0.28 -12.37
C ARG A 112 4.25 1.39 -12.86
N ALA A 113 3.03 1.44 -12.34
CA ALA A 113 2.04 2.43 -12.76
C ALA A 113 2.53 3.85 -12.41
N PRO A 114 2.25 4.85 -13.27
CA PRO A 114 2.71 6.24 -13.00
C PRO A 114 1.99 6.92 -11.82
N GLY A 115 0.92 6.35 -11.30
CA GLY A 115 0.17 6.88 -10.14
C GLY A 115 -0.45 8.27 -10.38
N SER A 116 -0.56 8.71 -11.66
CA SER A 116 -0.99 10.07 -12.02
C SER A 116 -1.46 10.15 -13.47
N ASP A 117 -2.10 11.30 -13.83
CA ASP A 117 -2.49 11.60 -15.20
C ASP A 117 -1.28 11.93 -16.11
N GLN A 118 -1.53 11.94 -17.43
CA GLN A 118 -0.48 12.16 -18.44
C GLN A 118 0.26 13.51 -18.29
N ARG A 119 -0.44 14.58 -17.91
CA ARG A 119 0.18 15.91 -17.70
C ARG A 119 1.12 15.91 -16.51
N THR A 120 0.70 15.25 -15.45
CA THR A 120 1.50 15.06 -14.23
C THR A 120 2.73 14.20 -14.52
N MET A 121 2.58 13.13 -15.32
CA MET A 121 3.71 12.32 -15.77
C MET A 121 4.75 13.16 -16.54
N MET A 122 4.31 14.02 -17.47
CA MET A 122 5.20 14.94 -18.19
C MET A 122 5.92 15.92 -17.26
N ALA A 123 5.24 16.41 -16.21
CA ALA A 123 5.84 17.30 -15.21
C ALA A 123 6.91 16.60 -14.37
N LEU A 124 6.66 15.35 -13.97
CA LEU A 124 7.60 14.52 -13.20
C LEU A 124 8.81 14.08 -14.00
N ARG A 125 8.62 13.75 -15.27
CA ARG A 125 9.64 13.15 -16.16
C ARG A 125 10.23 14.12 -17.17
N ARG A 126 10.20 15.41 -16.93
CA ARG A 126 10.56 16.45 -17.90
C ARG A 126 11.90 16.23 -18.65
N HIS A 127 12.83 15.48 -18.07
CA HIS A 127 14.15 15.19 -18.65
C HIS A 127 14.47 13.68 -18.71
N MET A 128 13.51 12.82 -18.37
CA MET A 128 13.72 11.38 -18.41
C MET A 128 13.21 10.83 -19.75
N SER A 129 14.12 10.43 -20.61
CA SER A 129 13.83 9.67 -21.83
C SER A 129 13.51 8.19 -21.57
N GLY A 130 13.23 7.85 -20.30
CA GLY A 130 13.00 6.47 -19.86
C GLY A 130 11.64 5.96 -20.28
N ASP A 131 11.64 4.86 -21.01
CA ASP A 131 10.45 4.10 -21.34
C ASP A 131 9.95 3.35 -20.09
N ILE A 132 8.63 3.23 -19.93
CA ILE A 132 8.00 2.37 -18.90
C ILE A 132 8.52 0.93 -19.01
N ASP A 133 8.98 0.54 -20.19
CA ASP A 133 9.58 -0.76 -20.47
C ASP A 133 10.93 -1.00 -19.76
N ASN A 134 11.58 0.03 -19.23
CA ASN A 134 12.80 -0.09 -18.44
C ASN A 134 12.56 -0.54 -16.97
N PHE A 135 11.32 -0.59 -16.51
CA PHE A 135 11.00 -0.93 -15.12
C PHE A 135 11.70 -2.21 -14.59
N PRO A 136 11.75 -3.33 -15.33
CA PRO A 136 12.46 -4.52 -14.84
C PRO A 136 13.96 -4.30 -14.64
N ARG A 137 14.60 -3.54 -15.52
CA ARG A 137 16.01 -3.20 -15.43
C ARG A 137 16.27 -2.28 -14.23
N ASP A 138 15.44 -1.27 -14.06
CA ASP A 138 15.57 -0.31 -12.96
C ASP A 138 15.36 -0.98 -11.59
N VAL A 139 14.45 -1.95 -11.49
CA VAL A 139 14.29 -2.79 -10.29
C VAL A 139 15.53 -3.66 -10.04
N ALA A 140 16.06 -4.30 -11.08
CA ALA A 140 17.26 -5.14 -10.96
C ALA A 140 18.48 -4.31 -10.52
N GLU A 141 18.65 -3.11 -11.07
CA GLU A 141 19.72 -2.18 -10.71
C GLU A 141 19.65 -1.78 -9.22
N LEU A 142 18.45 -1.45 -8.70
CA LEU A 142 18.25 -1.17 -7.28
C LEU A 142 18.61 -2.37 -6.40
N VAL A 143 18.16 -3.57 -6.77
CA VAL A 143 18.47 -4.81 -6.05
C VAL A 143 19.98 -5.07 -6.05
N ASP A 144 20.65 -4.88 -7.18
CA ASP A 144 22.10 -5.09 -7.31
C ASP A 144 22.90 -4.12 -6.43
N TRP A 145 22.51 -2.86 -6.35
CA TRP A 145 23.14 -1.88 -5.44
C TRP A 145 22.90 -2.24 -3.97
N PHE A 146 21.70 -2.58 -3.57
CA PHE A 146 21.40 -2.94 -2.18
C PHE A 146 22.08 -4.25 -1.75
N ASP A 147 22.32 -5.17 -2.68
CA ASP A 147 23.04 -6.42 -2.43
C ASP A 147 24.57 -6.28 -2.55
N ALA A 148 25.09 -5.13 -3.00
CA ALA A 148 26.49 -4.89 -3.31
C ALA A 148 27.07 -5.97 -4.25
N ARG A 149 26.32 -6.37 -5.31
CA ARG A 149 26.70 -7.48 -6.20
C ARG A 149 27.95 -7.16 -7.04
N ASP A 150 28.12 -5.90 -7.44
CA ASP A 150 29.34 -5.45 -8.08
C ASP A 150 30.28 -4.81 -7.05
N PRO A 151 31.45 -5.38 -6.75
CA PRO A 151 32.35 -4.80 -5.75
C PRO A 151 32.94 -3.44 -6.15
N ASN A 152 32.90 -3.08 -7.44
CA ASN A 152 33.45 -1.83 -7.95
C ASN A 152 32.56 -1.17 -9.01
N PRO A 153 31.31 -0.76 -8.65
CA PRO A 153 30.38 -0.19 -9.62
C PRO A 153 30.86 1.19 -10.10
N HIS A 154 30.59 1.48 -11.38
CA HIS A 154 30.85 2.82 -11.95
C HIS A 154 30.03 3.91 -11.27
N VAL A 155 28.80 3.60 -10.84
CA VAL A 155 27.91 4.48 -10.10
C VAL A 155 27.54 3.78 -8.79
N ARG A 156 27.70 4.47 -7.67
CA ARG A 156 27.43 3.93 -6.35
C ARG A 156 26.51 4.87 -5.58
N PRO A 157 25.30 4.42 -5.18
CA PRO A 157 24.45 5.21 -4.27
C PRO A 157 25.11 5.34 -2.89
N VAL A 158 25.16 6.57 -2.35
CA VAL A 158 25.79 6.83 -1.05
C VAL A 158 24.91 7.80 -0.24
N PRO A 159 24.39 7.34 0.93
CA PRO A 159 24.33 5.96 1.41
C PRO A 159 23.36 5.10 0.57
N GLY A 160 23.45 3.77 0.69
CA GLY A 160 22.51 2.89 -0.03
C GLY A 160 23.18 1.60 -0.52
N TYR A 161 24.41 1.71 -0.97
CA TYR A 161 25.15 0.56 -1.48
C TYR A 161 25.43 -0.48 -0.37
N GLY A 162 24.89 -1.71 -0.54
CA GLY A 162 25.04 -2.80 0.42
C GLY A 162 24.12 -2.75 1.64
N GLU A 163 23.14 -1.83 1.67
CA GLU A 163 22.23 -1.63 2.80
C GLU A 163 21.19 -2.75 3.00
N LYS A 164 21.06 -3.69 2.07
CA LYS A 164 20.17 -4.87 2.14
C LYS A 164 18.71 -4.52 2.43
N ILE A 165 18.23 -3.41 1.91
CA ILE A 165 16.85 -2.97 2.10
C ILE A 165 15.88 -3.98 1.44
N PRO A 166 14.83 -4.45 2.14
CA PRO A 166 13.79 -5.28 1.53
C PRO A 166 13.11 -4.57 0.36
N VAL A 167 13.17 -5.17 -0.83
CA VAL A 167 12.52 -4.66 -2.05
C VAL A 167 11.31 -5.52 -2.34
N TRP A 168 10.15 -4.87 -2.52
CA TRP A 168 8.88 -5.48 -2.85
C TRP A 168 8.40 -5.04 -4.22
N LEU A 169 7.77 -5.92 -4.97
CA LEU A 169 7.03 -5.53 -6.17
C LEU A 169 5.54 -5.46 -5.88
N LEU A 170 4.93 -4.34 -6.27
CA LEU A 170 3.51 -4.09 -6.09
C LEU A 170 2.79 -4.04 -7.45
N GLY A 171 1.53 -4.44 -7.45
CA GLY A 171 0.69 -4.28 -8.62
C GLY A 171 -0.70 -4.85 -8.47
N SER A 172 -1.53 -4.59 -9.48
CA SER A 172 -2.87 -5.11 -9.64
C SER A 172 -3.03 -5.93 -10.93
N SER A 173 -1.92 -6.42 -11.49
CA SER A 173 -1.90 -7.13 -12.76
C SER A 173 -0.95 -8.32 -12.73
N LEU A 174 -1.07 -9.19 -13.73
CA LEU A 174 -0.20 -10.37 -13.88
C LEU A 174 1.27 -10.01 -14.14
N TYR A 175 1.53 -8.84 -14.72
CA TYR A 175 2.89 -8.40 -15.04
C TYR A 175 3.79 -8.30 -13.80
N SER A 176 3.33 -7.59 -12.76
CA SER A 176 4.11 -7.43 -11.53
C SER A 176 4.30 -8.75 -10.78
N ALA A 177 3.29 -9.62 -10.82
CA ALA A 177 3.36 -10.97 -10.27
C ALA A 177 4.45 -11.80 -10.94
N GLN A 178 4.48 -11.79 -12.29
CA GLN A 178 5.48 -12.50 -13.07
C GLN A 178 6.89 -11.97 -12.83
N LEU A 179 7.05 -10.65 -12.81
CA LEU A 179 8.35 -10.02 -12.57
C LEU A 179 8.88 -10.33 -11.17
N ALA A 180 8.01 -10.24 -10.14
CA ALA A 180 8.36 -10.61 -8.77
C ALA A 180 8.81 -12.07 -8.67
N ALA A 181 8.08 -12.99 -9.31
CA ALA A 181 8.43 -14.40 -9.36
C ALA A 181 9.79 -14.65 -10.02
N GLN A 182 10.08 -13.98 -11.14
CA GLN A 182 11.34 -14.13 -11.87
C GLN A 182 12.54 -13.59 -11.10
N LEU A 183 12.37 -12.47 -10.37
CA LEU A 183 13.43 -11.84 -9.59
C LEU A 183 13.58 -12.43 -8.18
N GLY A 184 12.68 -13.34 -7.77
CA GLY A 184 12.69 -13.92 -6.41
C GLY A 184 12.45 -12.87 -5.33
N LEU A 185 11.52 -11.93 -5.59
CA LEU A 185 11.15 -10.85 -4.68
C LEU A 185 9.76 -11.09 -4.07
N PRO A 186 9.49 -10.56 -2.87
CA PRO A 186 8.15 -10.57 -2.31
C PRO A 186 7.19 -9.73 -3.16
N PHE A 187 5.93 -10.13 -3.19
CA PHE A 187 4.89 -9.55 -4.04
C PHE A 187 3.71 -9.06 -3.21
N ALA A 188 3.24 -7.84 -3.47
CA ALA A 188 2.04 -7.27 -2.85
C ALA A 188 0.98 -6.96 -3.91
N PHE A 189 -0.22 -7.56 -3.76
CA PHE A 189 -1.32 -7.34 -4.70
C PHE A 189 -2.31 -6.29 -4.19
N ALA A 190 -2.59 -5.29 -5.01
CA ALA A 190 -3.43 -4.14 -4.68
C ALA A 190 -4.94 -4.42 -4.88
N SER A 191 -5.47 -5.46 -4.23
CA SER A 191 -6.87 -5.86 -4.37
C SER A 191 -7.87 -4.91 -3.71
N HIS A 192 -7.41 -3.99 -2.86
CA HIS A 192 -8.25 -2.98 -2.22
C HIS A 192 -8.91 -1.99 -3.20
N PHE A 193 -8.47 -1.91 -4.46
CA PHE A 193 -9.08 -1.09 -5.51
C PHE A 193 -9.16 -1.76 -6.89
N ALA A 194 -8.43 -2.85 -7.12
CA ALA A 194 -8.39 -3.57 -8.39
C ALA A 194 -8.27 -5.09 -8.18
N PRO A 195 -9.33 -5.76 -7.70
CA PRO A 195 -9.29 -7.17 -7.27
C PRO A 195 -9.33 -8.20 -8.40
N ASP A 196 -9.74 -7.84 -9.61
CA ASP A 196 -10.14 -8.76 -10.69
C ASP A 196 -9.10 -9.85 -10.99
N MET A 197 -7.82 -9.53 -10.95
CA MET A 197 -6.72 -10.45 -11.27
C MET A 197 -6.07 -11.09 -10.04
N LEU A 198 -6.58 -10.87 -8.82
CA LEU A 198 -5.95 -11.31 -7.58
C LEU A 198 -5.55 -12.78 -7.60
N PHE A 199 -6.50 -13.66 -7.77
CA PHE A 199 -6.26 -15.12 -7.68
C PHE A 199 -5.32 -15.61 -8.77
N GLN A 200 -5.50 -15.11 -9.99
CA GLN A 200 -4.63 -15.45 -11.12
C GLN A 200 -3.19 -14.94 -10.89
N ALA A 201 -3.02 -13.74 -10.35
CA ALA A 201 -1.72 -13.17 -10.03
C ALA A 201 -1.00 -13.95 -8.92
N LEU A 202 -1.72 -14.33 -7.84
CA LEU A 202 -1.16 -15.14 -6.78
C LEU A 202 -0.73 -16.53 -7.27
N HIS A 203 -1.58 -17.18 -8.09
CA HIS A 203 -1.24 -18.47 -8.71
C HIS A 203 0.00 -18.36 -9.60
N LEU A 204 0.04 -17.36 -10.49
CA LEU A 204 1.15 -17.12 -11.39
C LEU A 204 2.46 -16.84 -10.61
N TYR A 205 2.40 -15.98 -9.59
CA TYR A 205 3.54 -15.65 -8.75
C TYR A 205 4.13 -16.91 -8.09
N ARG A 206 3.29 -17.70 -7.42
CA ARG A 206 3.73 -18.90 -6.70
C ARG A 206 4.25 -20.00 -7.63
N SER A 207 3.56 -20.24 -8.76
CA SER A 207 3.92 -21.30 -9.71
C SER A 207 5.22 -21.01 -10.47
N ASN A 208 5.57 -19.73 -10.67
CA ASN A 208 6.76 -19.34 -11.43
C ASN A 208 7.88 -18.77 -10.54
N PHE A 209 7.72 -18.83 -9.21
CA PHE A 209 8.69 -18.25 -8.30
C PHE A 209 10.06 -18.91 -8.41
N LYS A 210 11.09 -18.10 -8.55
CA LYS A 210 12.49 -18.50 -8.56
C LYS A 210 13.16 -18.05 -7.27
N PRO A 211 13.66 -18.96 -6.44
CA PRO A 211 14.39 -18.60 -5.23
C PRO A 211 15.56 -17.65 -5.53
N SER A 212 15.78 -16.70 -4.65
CA SER A 212 16.89 -15.75 -4.72
C SER A 212 17.65 -15.70 -3.39
N ALA A 213 18.76 -14.98 -3.34
CA ALA A 213 19.48 -14.73 -2.08
C ALA A 213 18.66 -13.93 -1.06
N ARG A 214 17.57 -13.26 -1.52
CA ARG A 214 16.70 -12.44 -0.69
C ARG A 214 15.49 -13.22 -0.18
N LEU A 215 15.01 -14.21 -0.93
CA LEU A 215 13.79 -14.93 -0.64
C LEU A 215 13.86 -16.37 -1.16
N GLU A 216 13.78 -17.32 -0.25
CA GLU A 216 13.85 -18.75 -0.59
C GLU A 216 12.52 -19.30 -1.11
N LYS A 217 11.39 -18.79 -0.57
CA LYS A 217 10.03 -19.21 -0.90
C LYS A 217 9.17 -18.01 -1.25
N PRO A 218 8.12 -18.18 -2.09
CA PRO A 218 7.24 -17.06 -2.42
C PRO A 218 6.61 -16.47 -1.15
N TYR A 219 6.54 -15.16 -1.08
CA TYR A 219 5.89 -14.40 -0.01
C TYR A 219 4.92 -13.40 -0.62
N ALA A 220 3.62 -13.65 -0.44
CA ALA A 220 2.54 -12.88 -1.04
C ALA A 220 1.76 -12.10 0.01
N MET A 221 1.69 -10.79 -0.17
CA MET A 221 0.86 -9.87 0.60
C MET A 221 -0.40 -9.52 -0.19
N VAL A 222 -1.56 -9.53 0.46
CA VAL A 222 -2.84 -9.12 -0.13
C VAL A 222 -3.33 -7.86 0.56
N CYS A 223 -3.54 -6.79 -0.21
CA CYS A 223 -4.06 -5.53 0.31
C CYS A 223 -5.59 -5.50 0.19
N ILE A 224 -6.29 -5.30 1.31
CA ILE A 224 -7.75 -5.24 1.40
C ILE A 224 -8.19 -3.96 2.11
N ASN A 225 -9.46 -3.58 1.93
CA ASN A 225 -10.03 -2.53 2.78
C ASN A 225 -10.70 -3.15 4.01
N ILE A 226 -10.49 -2.52 5.17
CA ILE A 226 -11.28 -2.82 6.38
C ILE A 226 -11.89 -1.51 6.87
N ILE A 227 -13.21 -1.47 6.94
CA ILE A 227 -13.99 -0.39 7.54
C ILE A 227 -14.82 -1.03 8.66
N ALA A 228 -14.24 -1.10 9.85
CA ALA A 228 -14.86 -1.69 11.02
C ALA A 228 -15.44 -0.62 11.93
N ALA A 229 -16.58 -0.91 12.55
CA ALA A 229 -17.22 -0.08 13.57
C ALA A 229 -17.93 -0.97 14.58
N ASP A 230 -18.53 -0.37 15.63
CA ASP A 230 -19.25 -1.12 16.67
C ASP A 230 -20.54 -1.75 16.14
N SER A 231 -21.06 -1.26 15.02
CA SER A 231 -22.21 -1.86 14.32
C SER A 231 -22.02 -1.91 12.81
N ASN A 232 -22.69 -2.86 12.15
CA ASN A 232 -22.71 -2.95 10.69
C ASN A 232 -23.22 -1.65 10.05
N ARG A 233 -24.26 -1.04 10.61
CA ARG A 233 -24.84 0.22 10.12
C ARG A 233 -23.82 1.37 10.15
N ASP A 234 -23.07 1.51 11.23
CA ASP A 234 -22.08 2.58 11.36
C ASP A 234 -20.91 2.37 10.39
N ALA A 235 -20.45 1.13 10.25
CA ALA A 235 -19.41 0.79 9.29
C ALA A 235 -19.84 1.08 7.84
N GLU A 236 -21.06 0.70 7.46
CA GLU A 236 -21.64 0.97 6.14
C GLU A 236 -21.78 2.49 5.89
N PHE A 237 -22.19 3.25 6.91
CA PHE A 237 -22.23 4.70 6.83
C PHE A 237 -20.82 5.31 6.61
N LEU A 238 -19.84 4.90 7.39
CA LEU A 238 -18.43 5.36 7.24
C LEU A 238 -17.86 5.04 5.87
N PHE A 239 -18.20 3.87 5.33
CA PHE A 239 -17.72 3.40 4.02
C PHE A 239 -18.19 4.27 2.86
N THR A 240 -19.31 4.97 3.00
CA THR A 240 -19.85 5.86 1.94
C THR A 240 -18.88 6.98 1.56
N SER A 241 -17.99 7.43 2.45
CA SER A 241 -16.93 8.39 2.11
C SER A 241 -15.99 7.85 1.02
N MET A 242 -15.55 6.62 1.18
CA MET A 242 -14.68 5.94 0.22
C MET A 242 -15.42 5.66 -1.10
N GLN A 243 -16.66 5.20 -1.03
CA GLN A 243 -17.50 4.97 -2.21
C GLN A 243 -17.68 6.25 -3.03
N GLN A 244 -17.98 7.39 -2.38
CA GLN A 244 -18.07 8.69 -3.04
C GLN A 244 -16.75 9.09 -3.72
N ALA A 245 -15.60 8.87 -3.04
CA ALA A 245 -14.29 9.17 -3.60
C ALA A 245 -14.02 8.35 -4.86
N PHE A 246 -14.40 7.07 -4.89
CA PHE A 246 -14.27 6.20 -6.06
C PHE A 246 -15.19 6.60 -7.22
N VAL A 247 -16.42 7.02 -6.94
CA VAL A 247 -17.32 7.59 -7.98
C VAL A 247 -16.69 8.83 -8.60
N LYS A 248 -16.23 9.78 -7.77
CA LYS A 248 -15.59 11.01 -8.23
C LYS A 248 -14.35 10.74 -9.07
N LEU A 249 -13.48 9.84 -8.62
CA LEU A 249 -12.30 9.44 -9.37
C LEU A 249 -12.65 8.93 -10.78
N ARG A 250 -13.69 8.14 -10.92
CA ARG A 250 -14.17 7.62 -12.21
C ARG A 250 -14.80 8.69 -13.10
N ARG A 251 -15.38 9.72 -12.50
CA ARG A 251 -15.87 10.92 -13.20
C ARG A 251 -14.75 11.87 -13.62
N GLY A 252 -13.48 11.57 -13.23
CA GLY A 252 -12.36 12.48 -13.43
C GLY A 252 -12.35 13.67 -12.48
N GLU A 253 -13.16 13.63 -11.44
CA GLU A 253 -13.25 14.65 -10.40
C GLU A 253 -12.26 14.30 -9.27
N THR A 254 -11.14 15.00 -9.18
CA THR A 254 -10.24 14.87 -8.03
C THR A 254 -10.68 15.81 -6.91
N GLY A 255 -10.53 15.37 -5.65
CA GLY A 255 -10.92 16.19 -4.51
C GLY A 255 -10.56 15.58 -3.17
N GLN A 256 -10.79 16.36 -2.11
CA GLN A 256 -10.65 15.90 -0.74
C GLN A 256 -11.67 14.79 -0.43
N LEU A 257 -11.33 13.93 0.55
CA LEU A 257 -12.21 12.86 1.00
C LEU A 257 -13.52 13.45 1.54
N PRO A 258 -14.69 13.11 0.94
CA PRO A 258 -15.96 13.69 1.36
C PRO A 258 -16.44 13.08 2.69
N PRO A 259 -17.27 13.81 3.47
CA PRO A 259 -17.95 13.24 4.62
C PRO A 259 -18.90 12.11 4.20
N PRO A 260 -19.19 11.15 5.09
CA PRO A 260 -20.14 10.07 4.79
C PRO A 260 -21.56 10.60 4.61
N ILE A 261 -22.37 9.88 3.83
CA ILE A 261 -23.78 10.21 3.55
C ILE A 261 -24.69 9.03 3.86
N GLN A 262 -25.96 9.32 4.19
CA GLN A 262 -26.92 8.29 4.60
C GLN A 262 -27.41 7.41 3.43
N ASN A 263 -27.44 7.95 2.21
CA ASN A 263 -27.97 7.25 1.05
C ASN A 263 -27.10 7.49 -0.19
N MET A 264 -26.40 6.44 -0.60
CA MET A 264 -25.58 6.45 -1.80
C MET A 264 -26.40 6.37 -3.10
N ASP A 265 -27.66 5.88 -3.07
CA ASP A 265 -28.50 5.76 -4.27
C ASP A 265 -28.82 7.13 -4.90
N GLN A 266 -28.74 8.20 -4.11
CA GLN A 266 -28.89 9.57 -4.62
C GLN A 266 -27.59 10.14 -5.21
N PHE A 267 -26.46 9.46 -5.00
CA PHE A 267 -25.14 9.94 -5.40
C PHE A 267 -24.60 9.28 -6.68
N TRP A 268 -24.86 8.00 -6.86
CA TRP A 268 -24.39 7.23 -8.01
C TRP A 268 -25.52 6.79 -8.95
N SER A 269 -25.21 6.58 -10.21
CA SER A 269 -26.03 5.85 -11.15
C SER A 269 -25.87 4.33 -10.93
N PRO A 270 -26.81 3.48 -11.43
CA PRO A 270 -26.67 2.02 -11.36
C PRO A 270 -25.34 1.48 -11.95
N SER A 271 -24.85 2.10 -13.03
CA SER A 271 -23.58 1.72 -13.65
C SER A 271 -22.37 2.08 -12.78
N GLU A 272 -22.39 3.26 -12.15
CA GLU A 272 -21.34 3.67 -11.21
C GLU A 272 -21.35 2.80 -9.96
N GLN A 273 -22.54 2.49 -9.42
CA GLN A 273 -22.69 1.57 -8.30
C GLN A 273 -22.04 0.22 -8.60
N TYR A 274 -22.41 -0.40 -9.71
CA TYR A 274 -21.84 -1.68 -10.13
C TYR A 274 -20.30 -1.60 -10.23
N GLY A 275 -19.79 -0.59 -10.91
CA GLY A 275 -18.35 -0.43 -11.09
C GLY A 275 -17.60 -0.19 -9.78
N VAL A 276 -18.17 0.60 -8.84
CA VAL A 276 -17.55 0.83 -7.52
C VAL A 276 -17.60 -0.44 -6.67
N GLN A 277 -18.73 -1.16 -6.67
CA GLN A 277 -18.85 -2.42 -5.95
C GLN A 277 -17.85 -3.48 -6.44
N GLN A 278 -17.62 -3.56 -7.75
CA GLN A 278 -16.57 -4.45 -8.29
C GLN A 278 -15.19 -4.05 -7.83
N ALA A 279 -14.81 -2.77 -7.97
CA ALA A 279 -13.49 -2.28 -7.56
C ALA A 279 -13.24 -2.43 -6.05
N LEU A 280 -14.26 -2.31 -5.23
CA LEU A 280 -14.20 -2.40 -3.77
C LEU A 280 -14.67 -3.76 -3.23
N SER A 281 -14.76 -4.80 -4.06
CA SER A 281 -15.26 -6.13 -3.64
C SER A 281 -14.39 -6.80 -2.58
N MET A 282 -13.10 -6.43 -2.49
CA MET A 282 -12.19 -6.85 -1.41
C MET A 282 -12.22 -5.90 -0.21
N SER A 283 -13.42 -5.42 0.14
CA SER A 283 -13.64 -4.57 1.32
C SER A 283 -14.45 -5.33 2.38
N LEU A 284 -13.93 -5.38 3.59
CA LEU A 284 -14.61 -5.92 4.77
C LEU A 284 -15.24 -4.74 5.55
N VAL A 285 -16.56 -4.65 5.49
CA VAL A 285 -17.32 -3.53 6.07
C VAL A 285 -18.33 -4.08 7.07
N GLY A 286 -18.20 -3.72 8.34
CA GLY A 286 -19.12 -4.18 9.39
C GLY A 286 -18.54 -4.16 10.79
N ASP A 287 -19.25 -4.82 11.70
CA ASP A 287 -18.78 -5.10 13.04
C ASP A 287 -17.66 -6.17 13.06
N LYS A 288 -17.05 -6.41 14.22
CA LYS A 288 -15.97 -7.40 14.37
C LYS A 288 -16.37 -8.79 13.88
N ALA A 289 -17.60 -9.23 14.10
CA ALA A 289 -18.06 -10.57 13.71
C ALA A 289 -18.10 -10.70 12.17
N LYS A 290 -18.65 -9.68 11.48
CA LYS A 290 -18.72 -9.64 10.02
C LYS A 290 -17.32 -9.54 9.39
N VAL A 291 -16.46 -8.67 9.94
CA VAL A 291 -15.07 -8.52 9.47
C VAL A 291 -14.29 -9.81 9.66
N ARG A 292 -14.41 -10.48 10.82
CA ARG A 292 -13.77 -11.77 11.11
C ARG A 292 -14.18 -12.84 10.10
N HIS A 293 -15.47 -12.98 9.83
CA HIS A 293 -15.97 -13.97 8.88
C HIS A 293 -15.42 -13.74 7.46
N GLY A 294 -15.45 -12.49 6.98
CA GLY A 294 -14.90 -12.12 5.67
C GLY A 294 -13.39 -12.34 5.60
N LEU A 295 -12.65 -12.00 6.64
CA LEU A 295 -11.21 -12.19 6.71
C LEU A 295 -10.82 -13.69 6.66
N GLN A 296 -11.57 -14.55 7.37
CA GLN A 296 -11.37 -16.00 7.28
C GLN A 296 -11.54 -16.54 5.85
N SER A 297 -12.51 -16.01 5.10
CA SER A 297 -12.71 -16.38 3.69
C SER A 297 -11.53 -15.94 2.83
N ILE A 298 -11.14 -14.67 2.94
CA ILE A 298 -9.99 -14.12 2.20
C ILE A 298 -8.72 -14.93 2.47
N LEU A 299 -8.42 -15.23 3.72
CA LEU A 299 -7.23 -16.01 4.09
C LEU A 299 -7.25 -17.41 3.51
N ARG A 300 -8.40 -18.09 3.54
CA ARG A 300 -8.53 -19.45 2.95
C ARG A 300 -8.38 -19.42 1.43
N GLU A 301 -8.95 -18.43 0.78
CA GLU A 301 -8.99 -18.35 -0.68
C GLU A 301 -7.67 -17.87 -1.28
N THR A 302 -6.97 -16.98 -0.57
CA THR A 302 -5.73 -16.38 -1.07
C THR A 302 -4.47 -17.08 -0.58
N ASP A 303 -4.53 -17.79 0.55
CA ASP A 303 -3.34 -18.31 1.25
C ASP A 303 -2.26 -17.24 1.41
N ALA A 304 -2.68 -16.00 1.75
CA ALA A 304 -1.78 -14.86 1.89
C ALA A 304 -0.79 -15.07 3.04
N ASP A 305 0.45 -14.63 2.82
CA ASP A 305 1.48 -14.66 3.86
C ASP A 305 1.39 -13.44 4.78
N GLU A 306 0.81 -12.35 4.28
CA GLU A 306 0.60 -11.09 5.01
C GLU A 306 -0.66 -10.38 4.49
N ILE A 307 -1.41 -9.74 5.37
CA ILE A 307 -2.55 -8.88 5.00
C ILE A 307 -2.16 -7.43 5.21
N MET A 308 -2.31 -6.63 4.16
CA MET A 308 -2.19 -5.17 4.25
C MET A 308 -3.58 -4.55 4.30
N VAL A 309 -3.85 -3.80 5.34
CA VAL A 309 -5.14 -3.15 5.59
C VAL A 309 -5.10 -1.70 5.12
N ASN A 310 -6.02 -1.31 4.27
CA ASN A 310 -6.32 0.07 3.93
C ASN A 310 -7.69 0.47 4.48
N GLY A 311 -7.88 1.74 4.81
CA GLY A 311 -9.16 2.28 5.26
C GLY A 311 -9.19 3.80 5.14
N GLN A 312 -9.98 4.30 4.17
CA GLN A 312 -10.21 5.73 4.00
C GLN A 312 -11.52 6.12 4.67
N ILE A 313 -11.45 6.57 5.91
CA ILE A 313 -12.57 7.02 6.73
C ILE A 313 -12.41 8.52 6.97
N PHE A 314 -13.50 9.27 6.84
CA PHE A 314 -13.52 10.74 6.92
C PHE A 314 -13.17 11.23 8.33
N ASP A 315 -13.82 10.68 9.35
CA ASP A 315 -13.55 11.00 10.75
C ASP A 315 -12.29 10.28 11.24
N HIS A 316 -11.34 11.05 11.78
CA HIS A 316 -10.05 10.49 12.18
C HIS A 316 -10.16 9.54 13.38
N GLN A 317 -11.03 9.82 14.34
CA GLN A 317 -11.20 8.94 15.51
C GLN A 317 -11.88 7.63 15.10
N ALA A 318 -12.90 7.69 14.24
CA ALA A 318 -13.51 6.49 13.66
C ALA A 318 -12.51 5.70 12.81
N ARG A 319 -11.58 6.39 12.12
CA ARG A 319 -10.49 5.75 11.38
C ARG A 319 -9.55 4.97 12.31
N LEU A 320 -9.08 5.59 13.38
CA LEU A 320 -8.24 4.94 14.37
C LEU A 320 -8.96 3.73 14.99
N HIS A 321 -10.21 3.90 15.39
CA HIS A 321 -11.03 2.83 15.97
C HIS A 321 -11.21 1.65 14.99
N SER A 322 -11.42 1.91 13.70
CA SER A 322 -11.52 0.86 12.69
C SER A 322 -10.25 0.00 12.61
N PHE A 323 -9.06 0.61 12.69
CA PHE A 323 -7.79 -0.12 12.70
C PHE A 323 -7.55 -0.86 14.03
N GLU A 324 -8.03 -0.33 15.16
CA GLU A 324 -8.03 -1.06 16.43
C GLU A 324 -8.88 -2.32 16.35
N LEU A 325 -10.12 -2.21 15.86
CA LEU A 325 -11.03 -3.34 15.68
C LEU A 325 -10.47 -4.39 14.71
N ALA A 326 -9.75 -3.97 13.66
CA ALA A 326 -9.09 -4.89 12.74
C ALA A 326 -8.03 -5.75 13.46
N MET A 327 -7.29 -5.18 14.40
CA MET A 327 -6.33 -5.94 15.21
C MET A 327 -7.01 -6.82 16.26
N ASP A 328 -8.10 -6.38 16.87
CA ASP A 328 -8.90 -7.24 17.75
C ASP A 328 -9.37 -8.50 17.00
N VAL A 329 -9.86 -8.32 15.75
CA VAL A 329 -10.26 -9.44 14.89
C VAL A 329 -9.09 -10.38 14.59
N LYS A 330 -7.90 -9.84 14.31
CA LYS A 330 -6.68 -10.65 14.12
C LYS A 330 -6.37 -11.49 15.36
N GLU A 331 -6.40 -10.89 16.54
CA GLU A 331 -6.13 -11.56 17.80
C GLU A 331 -7.14 -12.69 18.06
N GLU A 332 -8.43 -12.46 17.77
CA GLU A 332 -9.50 -13.48 17.89
C GLU A 332 -9.37 -14.63 16.87
N LEU A 333 -8.63 -14.44 15.77
CA LEU A 333 -8.36 -15.51 14.79
C LEU A 333 -7.23 -16.44 15.23
N LEU A 334 -6.38 -16.00 16.15
CA LEU A 334 -5.21 -16.74 16.65
C LEU A 334 -5.49 -17.49 17.99
N GLY A 335 -6.56 -17.14 18.69
CA GLY A 335 -7.02 -17.79 19.92
C GLY A 335 -8.02 -18.90 19.64
#